data_50bf29bdbaab7ea0cfe8f9c3b8d6f107
#
_entry.id   50bf29bdbaab7ea0cfe8f9c3b8d6f107
#
_cell.length_a   1.000
_cell.length_b   1.000
_cell.length_c   1.000
_cell.angle_alpha   90.00
_cell.angle_beta   90.00
_cell.angle_gamma   90.00
#
_symmetry.space_group_name_H-M   'P 1'
#
loop_
_entity.id
_entity.type
_entity.pdbx_description
1 polymer ?
#
loop_
_entity_poly.entity_id
_entity_poly.type
_entity_poly.pdbx_seq_one_letter_code
_entity_poly.pdbx_strand_id
1 'polypeptide(L)'
;MIMNNLINKYRFTVKPVSLENSNALELARSIQVHPLTYQELPYDPEYSNYAGRLTLEKLSNVSPEEMYWKARREIIFRHTGEHPFEISGPDSLKFLQKIFPRDISKIAVGRCSYQFACYHDGGMITDGILLRIDKDKYWFAQG
;
A
#
# COMPACT_ATOMS: atom_id res chain seq x y z
N MET A 1 5.13 -0.12 24.98
CA MET A 1 6.11 0.99 25.15
C MET A 1 6.92 1.25 23.87
N ILE A 2 7.57 0.24 23.27
CA ILE A 2 8.42 0.38 22.05
C ILE A 2 7.64 0.93 20.84
N MET A 3 6.43 0.40 20.58
CA MET A 3 5.59 0.85 19.46
C MET A 3 5.18 2.32 19.56
N ASN A 4 4.87 2.81 20.76
CA ASN A 4 4.55 4.23 20.96
C ASN A 4 5.75 5.14 20.69
N ASN A 5 6.96 4.68 20.98
CA ASN A 5 8.18 5.43 20.66
C ASN A 5 8.43 5.51 19.16
N LEU A 6 8.18 4.42 18.42
CA LEU A 6 8.28 4.42 16.96
C LEU A 6 7.25 5.37 16.32
N ILE A 7 5.99 5.29 16.74
CA ILE A 7 4.94 6.20 16.28
C ILE A 7 5.32 7.66 16.54
N ASN A 8 5.82 7.97 17.72
CA ASN A 8 6.22 9.32 18.07
C ASN A 8 7.46 9.80 17.28
N LYS A 9 8.44 8.91 17.05
CA LYS A 9 9.64 9.24 16.25
C LYS A 9 9.30 9.64 14.81
N TYR A 10 8.33 8.96 14.18
CA TYR A 10 8.00 9.16 12.76
C TYR A 10 6.73 9.98 12.52
N ARG A 11 6.03 10.37 13.59
CA ARG A 11 4.76 11.13 13.51
C ARG A 11 4.87 12.43 12.72
N PHE A 12 6.01 13.08 12.72
CA PHE A 12 6.22 14.39 12.10
C PHE A 12 6.82 14.33 10.70
N THR A 13 7.05 13.14 10.14
CA THR A 13 7.48 13.01 8.74
C THR A 13 6.34 13.33 7.76
N VAL A 14 5.09 13.32 8.21
CA VAL A 14 3.96 13.85 7.46
C VAL A 14 3.97 15.37 7.59
N LYS A 15 4.15 16.08 6.49
CA LYS A 15 3.92 17.52 6.46
C LYS A 15 2.48 17.78 6.89
N PRO A 16 2.22 18.64 7.89
CA PRO A 16 0.87 18.96 8.27
C PRO A 16 0.18 19.60 7.07
N VAL A 17 -0.84 18.94 6.56
CA VAL A 17 -1.76 19.55 5.60
C VAL A 17 -2.65 20.47 6.43
N SER A 18 -2.67 21.76 6.10
CA SER A 18 -3.61 22.71 6.66
C SER A 18 -5.02 22.36 6.17
N LEU A 19 -5.74 21.57 6.93
CA LEU A 19 -7.13 21.24 6.67
C LEU A 19 -7.98 21.93 7.73
N GLU A 20 -9.02 22.61 7.32
CA GLU A 20 -9.99 23.27 8.21
C GLU A 20 -10.81 22.26 9.03
N ASN A 21 -10.73 20.96 8.69
CA ASN A 21 -11.46 19.88 9.33
C ASN A 21 -10.55 19.09 10.29
N SER A 22 -10.82 19.17 11.59
CA SER A 22 -10.06 18.51 12.66
C SER A 22 -9.98 16.99 12.50
N ASN A 23 -11.04 16.33 12.02
CA ASN A 23 -11.07 14.88 11.86
C ASN A 23 -10.14 14.39 10.75
N ALA A 24 -10.06 15.14 9.65
CA ALA A 24 -9.12 14.85 8.58
C ALA A 24 -7.67 15.06 9.02
N LEU A 25 -7.43 16.03 9.90
CA LEU A 25 -6.11 16.29 10.48
C LEU A 25 -5.66 15.18 11.44
N GLU A 26 -6.57 14.61 12.21
CA GLU A 26 -6.29 13.47 13.09
C GLU A 26 -5.98 12.21 12.29
N LEU A 27 -6.72 11.92 11.24
CA LEU A 27 -6.44 10.82 10.31
C LEU A 27 -5.10 10.99 9.60
N ALA A 28 -4.77 12.19 9.14
CA ALA A 28 -3.49 12.49 8.49
C ALA A 28 -2.29 12.43 9.46
N ARG A 29 -2.52 12.54 10.76
CA ARG A 29 -1.48 12.43 11.81
C ARG A 29 -1.32 11.03 12.36
N SER A 30 -2.26 10.13 12.12
CA SER A 30 -2.17 8.75 12.58
C SER A 30 -1.24 7.96 11.67
N ILE A 31 -0.14 7.44 12.22
CA ILE A 31 0.71 6.48 11.54
C ILE A 31 0.26 5.08 11.92
N GLN A 32 -0.12 4.31 10.92
CA GLN A 32 -0.43 2.91 11.11
C GLN A 32 0.85 2.09 11.15
N VAL A 33 0.93 1.17 12.09
CA VAL A 33 2.06 0.27 12.28
C VAL A 33 1.60 -1.16 12.02
N HIS A 34 2.33 -1.86 11.17
CA HIS A 34 2.02 -3.25 10.86
C HIS A 34 2.25 -4.14 12.09
N PRO A 35 1.38 -5.14 12.37
CA PRO A 35 1.53 -6.02 13.53
C PRO A 35 2.87 -6.76 13.60
N LEU A 36 3.50 -7.04 12.46
CA LEU A 36 4.80 -7.74 12.39
C LEU A 36 6.02 -6.82 12.48
N THR A 37 5.86 -5.51 12.63
CA THR A 37 6.98 -4.56 12.74
C THR A 37 7.94 -4.90 13.88
N TYR A 38 7.45 -5.55 14.94
CA TYR A 38 8.32 -6.00 16.05
C TYR A 38 9.40 -7.00 15.61
N GLN A 39 9.18 -7.74 14.51
CA GLN A 39 10.17 -8.67 13.94
C GLN A 39 11.37 -7.96 13.32
N GLU A 40 11.23 -6.70 12.97
CA GLU A 40 12.27 -5.88 12.34
C GLU A 40 13.19 -5.22 13.38
N LEU A 41 12.69 -5.02 14.62
CA LEU A 41 13.38 -4.27 15.67
C LEU A 41 14.80 -4.79 15.99
N PRO A 42 15.09 -6.13 16.01
CA PRO A 42 16.43 -6.63 16.27
C PRO A 42 17.48 -6.24 15.22
N TYR A 43 17.04 -5.77 14.04
CA TYR A 43 17.92 -5.46 12.92
C TYR A 43 18.18 -3.97 12.75
N ASP A 44 17.91 -3.17 13.79
CA ASP A 44 18.08 -1.70 13.79
C ASP A 44 17.41 -1.04 12.56
N PRO A 45 16.07 -1.08 12.48
CA PRO A 45 15.35 -0.62 11.31
C PRO A 45 15.29 0.90 11.22
N GLU A 46 15.43 1.39 9.99
CA GLU A 46 15.07 2.75 9.60
C GLU A 46 13.70 2.72 8.88
N TYR A 47 12.82 3.64 9.25
CA TYR A 47 11.48 3.72 8.69
C TYR A 47 11.20 5.06 8.02
N SER A 48 10.31 5.02 7.04
CA SER A 48 9.65 6.19 6.48
C SER A 48 8.14 6.13 6.71
N ASN A 49 7.47 7.20 6.33
CA ASN A 49 6.02 7.24 6.26
C ASN A 49 5.58 7.19 4.80
N TYR A 50 4.90 6.11 4.45
CA TYR A 50 4.28 5.94 3.14
C TYR A 50 2.77 5.81 3.31
N ALA A 51 2.01 6.74 2.74
CA ALA A 51 0.54 6.76 2.81
C ALA A 51 -0.04 6.59 4.23
N GLY A 52 0.57 7.22 5.24
CA GLY A 52 0.15 7.12 6.64
C GLY A 52 0.57 5.82 7.34
N ARG A 53 1.48 5.05 6.75
CA ARG A 53 2.00 3.81 7.33
C ARG A 53 3.49 3.86 7.56
N LEU A 54 3.89 3.24 8.66
CA LEU A 54 5.30 3.03 8.96
C LEU A 54 5.84 1.96 7.99
N THR A 55 6.70 2.38 7.08
CA THR A 55 7.28 1.52 6.04
C THR A 55 8.76 1.34 6.27
N LEU A 56 9.22 0.09 6.25
CA LEU A 56 10.63 -0.23 6.40
C LEU A 56 11.42 0.27 5.19
N GLU A 57 12.42 1.10 5.43
CA GLU A 57 13.37 1.58 4.42
C GLU A 57 14.64 0.74 4.41
N LYS A 58 15.18 0.47 5.60
CA LYS A 58 16.47 -0.18 5.73
C LYS A 58 16.56 -0.96 7.04
N LEU A 59 17.36 -2.02 7.02
CA LEU A 59 17.84 -2.74 8.20
C LEU A 59 19.34 -2.44 8.36
N SER A 60 19.72 -1.63 9.36
CA SER A 60 21.09 -1.11 9.47
C SER A 60 22.10 -2.19 9.85
N ASN A 61 21.67 -3.25 10.52
CA ASN A 61 22.51 -4.39 10.91
C ASN A 61 22.59 -5.51 9.87
N VAL A 62 22.01 -5.30 8.67
CA VAL A 62 22.05 -6.29 7.58
C VAL A 62 22.59 -5.63 6.33
N SER A 63 23.57 -6.23 5.67
CA SER A 63 24.11 -5.65 4.45
C SER A 63 23.10 -5.74 3.29
N PRO A 64 23.05 -4.74 2.37
CA PRO A 64 22.19 -4.81 1.19
C PRO A 64 22.47 -6.05 0.32
N GLU A 65 23.71 -6.49 0.24
CA GLU A 65 24.08 -7.68 -0.49
C GLU A 65 23.53 -8.96 0.15
N GLU A 66 23.58 -9.07 1.47
CA GLU A 66 23.00 -10.18 2.21
C GLU A 66 21.48 -10.25 1.98
N MET A 67 20.80 -9.10 2.08
CA MET A 67 19.35 -9.00 1.82
C MET A 67 19.01 -9.42 0.39
N TYR A 68 19.80 -8.97 -0.59
CA TYR A 68 19.61 -9.34 -1.98
C TYR A 68 19.72 -10.87 -2.19
N TRP A 69 20.76 -11.50 -1.64
CA TRP A 69 20.95 -12.93 -1.81
C TRP A 69 19.93 -13.77 -1.05
N LYS A 70 19.49 -13.34 0.13
CA LYS A 70 18.34 -13.96 0.83
C LYS A 70 17.07 -13.92 -0.02
N ALA A 71 16.74 -12.78 -0.60
CA ALA A 71 15.59 -12.64 -1.47
C ALA A 71 15.65 -13.54 -2.74
N ARG A 72 16.86 -13.88 -3.18
CA ARG A 72 17.08 -14.73 -4.36
C ARG A 72 17.10 -16.23 -4.05
N ARG A 73 17.49 -16.62 -2.86
CA ARG A 73 17.78 -18.03 -2.50
C ARG A 73 16.83 -18.59 -1.46
N GLU A 74 16.14 -17.72 -0.73
CA GLU A 74 15.27 -18.07 0.37
C GLU A 74 13.90 -17.38 0.21
N ILE A 75 12.98 -17.68 1.12
CA ILE A 75 11.71 -16.99 1.22
C ILE A 75 11.89 -15.81 2.16
N ILE A 76 11.59 -14.61 1.69
CA ILE A 76 11.49 -13.42 2.53
C ILE A 76 10.05 -12.94 2.56
N PHE A 77 9.65 -12.39 3.67
CA PHE A 77 8.38 -11.70 3.84
C PHE A 77 8.61 -10.20 3.98
N ARG A 78 7.90 -9.42 3.21
CA ARG A 78 7.87 -7.96 3.33
C ARG A 78 6.44 -7.49 3.34
N HIS A 79 6.05 -6.73 4.36
CA HIS A 79 4.78 -6.01 4.33
C HIS A 79 4.93 -4.71 3.52
N THR A 80 3.87 -4.31 2.85
CA THR A 80 3.82 -3.07 2.06
C THR A 80 2.81 -2.10 2.66
N GLY A 81 2.86 -0.85 2.21
CA GLY A 81 1.89 0.18 2.58
C GLY A 81 0.56 0.08 1.85
N GLU A 82 0.48 -0.73 0.81
CA GLU A 82 -0.70 -0.84 -0.04
C GLU A 82 -1.77 -1.73 0.59
N HIS A 83 -3.03 -1.29 0.50
CA HIS A 83 -4.18 -2.06 0.97
C HIS A 83 -5.07 -2.45 -0.20
N PRO A 84 -5.09 -3.72 -0.59
CA PRO A 84 -6.05 -4.17 -1.58
C PRO A 84 -7.46 -4.12 -0.99
N PHE A 85 -8.41 -3.67 -1.78
CA PHE A 85 -9.83 -3.79 -1.48
C PHE A 85 -10.52 -4.66 -2.52
N GLU A 86 -11.54 -5.39 -2.05
CA GLU A 86 -12.30 -6.31 -2.89
C GLU A 86 -13.48 -5.60 -3.55
N ILE A 87 -13.64 -5.85 -4.85
CA ILE A 87 -14.82 -5.49 -5.63
C ILE A 87 -15.43 -6.80 -6.13
N SER A 88 -16.61 -7.14 -5.67
CA SER A 88 -17.25 -8.42 -6.03
C SER A 88 -18.74 -8.27 -6.33
N GLY A 89 -19.28 -9.23 -7.08
CA GLY A 89 -20.68 -9.28 -7.47
C GLY A 89 -20.87 -9.25 -9.00
N PRO A 90 -22.10 -9.55 -9.47
CA PRO A 90 -22.40 -9.73 -10.90
C PRO A 90 -22.13 -8.47 -11.75
N ASP A 91 -22.20 -7.30 -11.15
CA ASP A 91 -21.92 -6.01 -11.84
C ASP A 91 -20.47 -5.52 -11.66
N SER A 92 -19.58 -6.28 -11.02
CA SER A 92 -18.22 -5.86 -10.71
C SER A 92 -17.43 -5.44 -11.96
N LEU A 93 -17.48 -6.23 -13.04
CA LEU A 93 -16.83 -5.88 -14.31
C LEU A 93 -17.38 -4.57 -14.89
N LYS A 94 -18.69 -4.42 -14.91
CA LYS A 94 -19.35 -3.22 -15.44
C LYS A 94 -19.03 -1.98 -14.61
N PHE A 95 -18.94 -2.12 -13.30
CA PHE A 95 -18.52 -1.06 -12.40
C PHE A 95 -17.06 -0.64 -12.66
N LEU A 96 -16.14 -1.60 -12.69
CA LEU A 96 -14.72 -1.34 -12.93
C LEU A 96 -14.47 -0.71 -14.30
N GLN A 97 -15.23 -1.10 -15.33
CA GLN A 97 -15.11 -0.52 -16.67
C GLN A 97 -15.53 0.95 -16.74
N LYS A 98 -16.32 1.44 -15.77
CA LYS A 98 -16.65 2.86 -15.66
C LYS A 98 -15.55 3.68 -14.98
N ILE A 99 -14.70 3.03 -14.18
CA ILE A 99 -13.65 3.69 -13.38
C ILE A 99 -12.34 3.70 -14.16
N PHE A 100 -11.98 2.57 -14.77
CA PHE A 100 -10.70 2.40 -15.42
C PHE A 100 -10.82 2.55 -16.94
N PRO A 101 -9.91 3.29 -17.59
CA PRO A 101 -9.94 3.53 -19.03
C PRO A 101 -9.56 2.30 -19.85
N ARG A 102 -8.83 1.34 -19.28
CA ARG A 102 -8.48 0.09 -19.96
C ARG A 102 -9.66 -0.88 -20.00
N ASP A 103 -9.66 -1.75 -21.00
CA ASP A 103 -10.64 -2.83 -21.14
C ASP A 103 -10.37 -3.92 -20.08
N ILE A 104 -11.13 -3.88 -18.98
CA ILE A 104 -11.02 -4.80 -17.85
C ILE A 104 -11.45 -6.22 -18.25
N SER A 105 -12.30 -6.38 -19.26
CA SER A 105 -12.77 -7.69 -19.73
C SER A 105 -11.63 -8.58 -20.23
N LYS A 106 -10.53 -7.98 -20.67
CA LYS A 106 -9.33 -8.68 -21.17
C LYS A 106 -8.45 -9.27 -20.07
N ILE A 107 -8.71 -8.94 -18.81
CA ILE A 107 -7.97 -9.53 -17.69
C ILE A 107 -8.56 -10.92 -17.43
N ALA A 108 -7.80 -11.97 -17.72
CA ALA A 108 -8.20 -13.34 -17.41
C ALA A 108 -8.23 -13.59 -15.88
N VAL A 109 -9.05 -14.52 -15.44
CA VAL A 109 -9.04 -14.98 -14.03
C VAL A 109 -7.64 -15.48 -13.65
N GLY A 110 -7.16 -15.09 -12.46
CA GLY A 110 -5.80 -15.37 -11.98
C GLY A 110 -4.71 -14.45 -12.58
N ARG A 111 -5.10 -13.40 -13.32
CA ARG A 111 -4.17 -12.40 -13.87
C ARG A 111 -4.41 -11.04 -13.28
N CYS A 112 -3.42 -10.18 -13.41
CA CYS A 112 -3.49 -8.79 -12.99
C CYS A 112 -3.10 -7.84 -14.13
N SER A 113 -3.47 -6.58 -13.96
CA SER A 113 -3.08 -5.50 -14.87
C SER A 113 -2.94 -4.21 -14.10
N TYR A 114 -1.95 -3.40 -14.46
CA TYR A 114 -1.81 -2.05 -13.95
C TYR A 114 -2.92 -1.17 -14.49
N GLN A 115 -3.59 -0.46 -13.59
CA GLN A 115 -4.72 0.41 -13.87
C GLN A 115 -4.49 1.78 -13.25
N PHE A 116 -5.17 2.77 -13.79
CA PHE A 116 -5.27 4.10 -13.21
C PHE A 116 -6.70 4.61 -13.36
N ALA A 117 -7.19 5.25 -12.31
CA ALA A 117 -8.47 5.92 -12.30
C ALA A 117 -8.29 7.40 -12.62
N CYS A 118 -9.20 7.95 -13.43
CA CYS A 118 -9.13 9.34 -13.86
C CYS A 118 -10.40 10.09 -13.50
N TYR A 119 -10.24 11.39 -13.29
CA TYR A 119 -11.34 12.34 -13.34
C TYR A 119 -11.88 12.49 -14.78
N HIS A 120 -13.02 13.15 -14.94
CA HIS A 120 -13.64 13.37 -16.25
C HIS A 120 -12.80 14.27 -17.18
N ASP A 121 -11.94 15.09 -16.61
CA ASP A 121 -10.98 15.94 -17.35
C ASP A 121 -9.67 15.22 -17.72
N GLY A 122 -9.53 13.96 -17.32
CA GLY A 122 -8.35 13.14 -17.56
C GLY A 122 -7.27 13.23 -16.48
N GLY A 123 -7.46 14.05 -15.43
CA GLY A 123 -6.56 14.09 -14.28
C GLY A 123 -6.56 12.75 -13.54
N MET A 124 -5.39 12.29 -13.12
CA MET A 124 -5.26 11.01 -12.39
C MET A 124 -5.76 11.14 -10.96
N ILE A 125 -6.62 10.22 -10.54
CA ILE A 125 -7.09 10.09 -9.15
C ILE A 125 -6.14 9.20 -8.36
N THR A 126 -5.88 7.99 -8.88
CA THR A 126 -5.00 6.98 -8.28
C THR A 126 -4.60 5.96 -9.33
N ASP A 127 -3.57 5.21 -9.03
CA ASP A 127 -3.11 4.07 -9.82
C ASP A 127 -2.91 2.83 -8.95
N GLY A 128 -2.71 1.67 -9.56
CA GLY A 128 -2.50 0.44 -8.83
C GLY A 128 -2.64 -0.80 -9.67
N ILE A 129 -2.60 -1.94 -9.00
CA ILE A 129 -2.72 -3.25 -9.62
C ILE A 129 -4.12 -3.80 -9.41
N LEU A 130 -4.83 -4.07 -10.49
CA LEU A 130 -6.11 -4.78 -10.48
C LEU A 130 -5.88 -6.25 -10.76
N LEU A 131 -6.23 -7.10 -9.79
CA LEU A 131 -6.16 -8.56 -9.88
C LEU A 131 -7.56 -9.11 -10.11
N ARG A 132 -7.73 -9.98 -11.09
CA ARG A 132 -8.98 -10.73 -11.26
C ARG A 132 -8.88 -12.06 -10.53
N ILE A 133 -9.50 -12.15 -9.37
CA ILE A 133 -9.43 -13.33 -8.50
C ILE A 133 -10.38 -14.44 -8.98
N ASP A 134 -11.58 -14.04 -9.44
CA ASP A 134 -12.60 -14.96 -9.97
C ASP A 134 -13.41 -14.24 -11.06
N LYS A 135 -14.41 -14.91 -11.62
CA LYS A 135 -15.28 -14.38 -12.67
C LYS A 135 -15.80 -12.98 -12.34
N ASP A 136 -16.34 -12.82 -11.14
CA ASP A 136 -16.99 -11.59 -10.67
C ASP A 136 -16.36 -11.06 -9.37
N LYS A 137 -15.04 -11.31 -9.19
CA LYS A 137 -14.27 -10.90 -8.01
C LYS A 137 -12.93 -10.32 -8.41
N TYR A 138 -12.65 -9.13 -7.91
CA TYR A 138 -11.42 -8.39 -8.18
C TYR A 138 -10.85 -7.82 -6.89
N TRP A 139 -9.53 -7.71 -6.85
CA TRP A 139 -8.82 -6.93 -5.85
C TRP A 139 -8.08 -5.79 -6.53
N PHE A 140 -8.19 -4.60 -5.97
CA PHE A 140 -7.43 -3.44 -6.42
C PHE A 140 -6.49 -3.01 -5.30
N ALA A 141 -5.20 -3.12 -5.55
CA ALA A 141 -4.13 -2.65 -4.68
C ALA A 141 -3.64 -1.30 -5.22
N GLN A 142 -4.04 -0.24 -4.55
CA GLN A 142 -3.65 1.14 -4.90
C GLN A 142 -2.45 1.59 -4.08
N GLY A 143 -1.62 2.46 -4.67
CA GLY A 143 -0.50 3.10 -4.02
C GLY A 143 -0.91 4.21 -3.03
#